data_3900facfa151ab4d49ad979c31cbaeae
#
_entry.id   3900facfa151ab4d49ad979c31cbaeae
#
_cell.length_a   1.000
_cell.length_b   1.000
_cell.length_c   1.000
_cell.angle_alpha   90.00
_cell.angle_beta   90.00
_cell.angle_gamma   90.00
#
_symmetry.space_group_name_H-M   'P 1'
#
loop_
_entity.id
_entity.type
_entity.pdbx_description
1 polymer ?
#
loop_
_entity_poly.entity_id
_entity_poly.type
_entity_poly.pdbx_seq_one_letter_code
_entity_poly.pdbx_strand_id
1 'polypeptide(L)'
;MIDLTAPSIYEKVIQETDTEQVRLVINTFRDTEYISIRKYYLDFEEVWKPSKDGITMPIDFNNTRNLLAGMLEIVSLAESKEVIEQEFKEVLDEIYLT
;
A
#
# COMPACT_ATOMS: atom_id res chain seq x y z
N MET A 1 -1.48 -6.70 -18.32
CA MET A 1 -0.76 -5.63 -17.61
C MET A 1 -1.75 -4.61 -17.07
N ILE A 2 -1.54 -4.12 -15.86
CA ILE A 2 -2.42 -3.13 -15.25
C ILE A 2 -2.24 -1.78 -15.97
N ASP A 3 -3.34 -1.11 -16.26
CA ASP A 3 -3.33 0.25 -16.79
C ASP A 3 -3.02 1.21 -15.64
N LEU A 4 -1.83 1.78 -15.64
CA LEU A 4 -1.38 2.71 -14.61
C LEU A 4 -2.09 4.07 -14.65
N THR A 5 -2.79 4.37 -15.75
CA THR A 5 -3.54 5.61 -15.91
C THR A 5 -5.00 5.50 -15.48
N ALA A 6 -5.49 4.27 -15.29
CA ALA A 6 -6.86 4.05 -14.82
C ALA A 6 -7.02 4.53 -13.37
N PRO A 7 -8.21 5.05 -13.00
CA PRO A 7 -8.45 5.41 -11.61
C PRO A 7 -8.30 4.20 -10.67
N SER A 8 -7.66 4.41 -9.54
CA SER A 8 -7.52 3.38 -8.52
C SER A 8 -8.75 3.31 -7.64
N ILE A 9 -9.08 2.10 -7.18
CA ILE A 9 -10.16 1.88 -6.23
C ILE A 9 -9.76 2.37 -4.83
N TYR A 10 -8.48 2.27 -4.51
CA TYR A 10 -7.93 2.65 -3.22
C TYR A 10 -6.49 3.13 -3.40
N GLU A 11 -6.11 4.16 -2.67
CA GLU A 11 -4.73 4.65 -2.62
C GLU A 11 -4.37 5.08 -1.20
N LYS A 12 -3.15 4.76 -0.80
CA LYS A 12 -2.58 5.26 0.45
C LYS A 12 -1.11 5.59 0.22
N VAL A 13 -0.73 6.81 0.55
CA VAL A 13 0.68 7.22 0.53
C VAL A 13 1.37 6.61 1.74
N ILE A 14 2.40 5.81 1.49
CA ILE A 14 3.21 5.16 2.53
C ILE A 14 4.39 6.03 2.91
N GLN A 15 5.03 6.62 1.91
CA GLN A 15 6.19 7.49 2.09
C GLN A 15 6.14 8.61 1.07
N GLU A 16 6.60 9.79 1.46
CA GLU A 16 6.66 10.94 0.57
C GLU A 16 7.95 11.72 0.80
N THR A 17 8.59 12.10 -0.30
CA THR A 17 9.68 13.07 -0.35
C THR A 17 9.23 14.24 -1.22
N ASP A 18 10.09 15.22 -1.45
CA ASP A 18 9.74 16.37 -2.30
C ASP A 18 9.43 15.98 -3.75
N THR A 19 9.98 14.86 -4.23
CA THR A 19 9.89 14.47 -5.62
C THR A 19 9.33 13.07 -5.86
N GLU A 20 9.20 12.26 -4.83
CA GLU A 20 8.77 10.86 -4.95
C GLU A 20 7.77 10.47 -3.87
N GLN A 21 6.89 9.54 -4.20
CA GLN A 21 6.00 8.88 -3.25
C GLN A 21 6.07 7.38 -3.44
N VAL A 22 5.86 6.64 -2.36
CA VAL A 22 5.53 5.22 -2.43
C VAL A 22 4.07 5.08 -2.00
N ARG A 23 3.25 4.49 -2.84
CA ARG A 23 1.81 4.31 -2.58
C ARG A 23 1.42 2.84 -2.57
N LEU A 24 0.49 2.53 -1.69
CA LEU A 24 -0.26 1.29 -1.71
C LEU A 24 -1.53 1.55 -2.52
N VAL A 25 -1.76 0.75 -3.56
CA VAL A 25 -2.81 1.04 -4.55
C VAL A 25 -3.58 -0.24 -4.86
N ILE A 26 -4.89 -0.13 -5.07
CA ILE A 26 -5.72 -1.22 -5.60
C ILE A 26 -6.27 -0.79 -6.95
N ASN A 27 -6.04 -1.60 -7.97
CA ASN A 27 -6.56 -1.42 -9.33
C ASN A 27 -7.30 -2.66 -9.78
N THR A 28 -8.23 -2.48 -10.73
CA THR A 28 -8.92 -3.59 -11.40
C THR A 28 -8.39 -3.72 -12.82
N PHE A 29 -8.14 -4.97 -13.22
CA PHE A 29 -7.77 -5.29 -14.60
C PHE A 29 -8.42 -6.63 -14.98
N ARG A 30 -9.27 -6.60 -16.01
CA ARG A 30 -9.99 -7.78 -16.50
C ARG A 30 -10.73 -8.53 -15.39
N ASP A 31 -11.51 -7.78 -14.61
CA ASP A 31 -12.33 -8.30 -13.50
C ASP A 31 -11.54 -8.87 -12.32
N THR A 32 -10.22 -8.68 -12.31
CA THR A 32 -9.37 -9.07 -11.19
C THR A 32 -8.84 -7.81 -10.51
N GLU A 33 -8.90 -7.79 -9.19
CA GLU A 33 -8.34 -6.72 -8.40
C GLU A 33 -6.89 -7.04 -8.05
N TYR A 34 -6.03 -6.03 -8.17
CA TYR A 34 -4.59 -6.15 -7.90
C TYR A 34 -4.17 -5.15 -6.83
N ILE A 35 -3.32 -5.61 -5.92
CA ILE A 35 -2.63 -4.74 -4.97
C ILE A 35 -1.25 -4.44 -5.53
N SER A 36 -0.86 -3.16 -5.46
CA SER A 36 0.47 -2.70 -5.88
C SER A 36 1.11 -1.86 -4.80
N ILE A 37 2.41 -2.01 -4.66
CA ILE A 37 3.26 -1.06 -3.93
C ILE A 37 4.11 -0.41 -5.00
N ARG A 38 3.91 0.89 -5.25
CA ARG A 38 4.44 1.55 -6.43
C ARG A 38 5.03 2.90 -6.12
N LYS A 39 6.14 3.19 -6.80
CA LYS A 39 6.77 4.50 -6.74
C LYS A 39 6.07 5.45 -7.70
N TYR A 40 5.77 6.66 -7.21
CA TYR A 40 5.24 7.76 -7.99
C TYR A 40 6.28 8.87 -8.03
N TYR A 41 6.30 9.65 -9.08
CA TYR A 41 7.19 10.80 -9.23
C TYR A 41 6.40 12.06 -9.48
N LEU A 42 6.96 13.19 -9.05
CA LEU A 42 6.40 14.50 -9.32
C LEU A 42 6.99 15.00 -10.65
N ASP A 43 6.12 15.23 -11.64
CA ASP A 43 6.59 15.73 -12.92
C ASP A 43 6.84 17.26 -12.86
N PHE A 44 7.30 17.82 -13.96
CA PHE A 44 7.63 19.26 -14.01
C PHE A 44 6.38 20.16 -13.94
N GLU A 45 5.18 19.61 -14.15
CA GLU A 45 3.91 20.31 -13.95
C GLU A 45 3.36 20.18 -12.54
N GLU A 46 4.16 19.61 -11.64
CA GLU A 46 3.79 19.34 -10.25
C GLU A 46 2.60 18.38 -10.08
N VAL A 47 2.51 17.43 -11.02
CA VAL A 47 1.51 16.35 -10.98
C VAL A 47 2.19 15.03 -10.62
N TRP A 48 1.62 14.32 -9.66
CA TRP A 48 2.11 12.98 -9.29
C TRP A 48 1.70 11.96 -10.35
N LYS A 49 2.69 11.20 -10.83
CA LYS A 49 2.47 10.18 -11.85
C LYS A 49 3.08 8.85 -11.44
N PRO A 50 2.40 7.72 -11.74
CA PRO A 50 2.95 6.40 -11.44
C PRO A 50 4.17 6.10 -12.33
N SER A 51 5.18 5.51 -11.71
CA SER A 51 6.33 4.97 -12.43
C SER A 51 6.11 3.48 -12.71
N LYS A 52 7.05 2.87 -13.43
CA LYS A 52 7.06 1.42 -13.64
C LYS A 52 7.67 0.67 -12.47
N ASP A 53 8.24 1.40 -11.49
CA ASP A 53 8.87 0.79 -10.32
C ASP A 53 7.80 0.41 -9.30
N GLY A 54 7.51 -0.86 -9.22
CA GLY A 54 6.50 -1.34 -8.30
C GLY A 54 6.34 -2.85 -8.37
N ILE A 55 5.64 -3.37 -7.38
CA ILE A 55 5.30 -4.78 -7.26
C ILE A 55 3.78 -4.87 -7.33
N THR A 56 3.28 -5.79 -8.14
CA THR A 56 1.85 -6.00 -8.32
C THR A 56 1.51 -7.48 -8.16
N MET A 57 0.46 -7.76 -7.43
CA MET A 57 -0.04 -9.13 -7.29
C MET A 57 -1.57 -9.12 -7.16
N PRO A 58 -2.25 -10.21 -7.55
CA PRO A 58 -3.69 -10.30 -7.30
C PRO A 58 -3.99 -10.12 -5.82
N ILE A 59 -5.05 -9.39 -5.51
CA ILE A 59 -5.48 -9.23 -4.12
C ILE A 59 -6.38 -10.42 -3.76
N ASP A 60 -5.93 -11.25 -2.83
CA ASP A 60 -6.71 -12.30 -2.21
C ASP A 60 -6.31 -12.38 -0.73
N PHE A 61 -7.10 -13.12 0.04
CA PHE A 61 -6.85 -13.19 1.48
C PHE A 61 -5.46 -13.75 1.80
N ASN A 62 -5.03 -14.76 1.04
CA ASN A 62 -3.76 -15.42 1.31
C ASN A 62 -2.55 -14.50 1.05
N ASN A 63 -2.54 -13.83 -0.11
CA ASN A 63 -1.48 -12.88 -0.44
C ASN A 63 -1.44 -11.71 0.54
N THR A 64 -2.59 -11.16 0.87
CA THR A 64 -2.71 -10.02 1.78
C THR A 64 -2.27 -10.40 3.19
N ARG A 65 -2.70 -11.59 3.66
CA ARG A 65 -2.28 -12.10 4.96
C ARG A 65 -0.77 -12.27 5.05
N ASN A 66 -0.17 -12.87 4.02
CA ASN A 66 1.27 -13.10 4.00
C ASN A 66 2.07 -11.79 3.98
N LEU A 67 1.59 -10.80 3.21
CA LEU A 67 2.21 -9.48 3.18
C LEU A 67 2.14 -8.82 4.57
N LEU A 68 0.97 -8.83 5.19
CA LEU A 68 0.80 -8.25 6.52
C LEU A 68 1.64 -8.97 7.56
N ALA A 69 1.65 -10.31 7.53
CA ALA A 69 2.46 -11.11 8.45
C ALA A 69 3.95 -10.76 8.31
N GLY A 70 4.45 -10.65 7.09
CA GLY A 70 5.84 -10.27 6.85
C GLY A 70 6.15 -8.87 7.38
N MET A 71 5.27 -7.92 7.19
CA MET A 71 5.45 -6.56 7.72
C MET A 71 5.47 -6.55 9.25
N LEU A 72 4.59 -7.34 9.89
CA LEU A 72 4.58 -7.47 11.36
C LEU A 72 5.88 -8.10 11.87
N GLU A 73 6.40 -9.10 11.18
CA GLU A 73 7.68 -9.71 11.53
C GLU A 73 8.82 -8.69 11.47
N ILE A 74 8.83 -7.84 10.44
CA ILE A 74 9.84 -6.77 10.31
C ILE A 74 9.72 -5.78 11.48
N VAL A 75 8.52 -5.33 11.79
CA VAL A 75 8.29 -4.39 12.89
C VAL A 75 8.72 -5.00 14.23
N SER A 76 8.50 -6.32 14.40
CA SER A 76 8.87 -7.01 15.63
C SER A 76 10.37 -7.05 15.91
N LEU A 77 11.20 -6.77 14.91
CA LEU A 77 12.64 -6.68 15.11
C LEU A 77 13.05 -5.43 15.93
N ALA A 78 12.21 -4.42 15.95
CA ALA A 78 12.50 -3.14 16.58
C ALA A 78 11.56 -2.82 17.77
N GLU A 79 10.37 -3.42 17.81
CA GLU A 79 9.33 -3.06 18.77
C GLU A 79 8.87 -4.26 19.60
N SER A 80 8.39 -3.99 20.81
CA SER A 80 7.81 -5.02 21.67
C SER A 80 6.43 -5.44 21.17
N LYS A 81 6.00 -6.64 21.60
CA LYS A 81 4.66 -7.14 21.30
C LYS A 81 3.57 -6.18 21.78
N GLU A 82 3.76 -5.61 22.99
CA GLU A 82 2.79 -4.70 23.59
C GLU A 82 2.61 -3.42 22.77
N VAL A 83 3.71 -2.86 22.25
CA VAL A 83 3.68 -1.68 21.38
C VAL A 83 2.96 -2.00 20.08
N ILE A 84 3.26 -3.13 19.46
CA ILE A 84 2.64 -3.58 18.21
C ILE A 84 1.14 -3.79 18.41
N GLU A 85 0.74 -4.47 19.48
CA GLU A 85 -0.68 -4.69 19.79
C GLU A 85 -1.43 -3.37 19.97
N GLN A 86 -0.83 -2.41 20.68
CA GLN A 86 -1.47 -1.12 20.93
C GLN A 86 -1.64 -0.30 19.65
N GLU A 87 -0.61 -0.21 18.81
CA GLU A 87 -0.65 0.56 17.58
C GLU A 87 -1.65 -0.02 16.60
N PHE A 88 -1.65 -1.33 16.40
CA PHE A 88 -2.56 -1.96 15.44
C PHE A 88 -3.98 -2.06 15.98
N LYS A 89 -4.17 -2.10 17.30
CA LYS A 89 -5.50 -1.96 17.89
C LYS A 89 -6.13 -0.63 17.52
N GLU A 90 -5.38 0.45 17.58
CA GLU A 90 -5.86 1.78 17.20
C GLU A 90 -6.26 1.84 15.72
N VAL A 91 -5.46 1.25 14.85
CA VAL A 91 -5.76 1.17 13.41
C VAL A 91 -7.06 0.38 13.18
N LEU A 92 -7.21 -0.77 13.83
CA LEU A 92 -8.42 -1.58 13.71
C LEU A 92 -9.64 -0.84 14.24
N ASP A 93 -9.50 -0.14 15.36
CA ASP A 93 -10.59 0.64 15.94
C ASP A 93 -11.03 1.76 14.97
N GLU A 94 -10.10 2.45 14.33
CA GLU A 94 -10.41 3.48 13.34
C GLU A 94 -11.16 2.90 12.13
N ILE A 95 -10.74 1.72 11.65
CA ILE A 95 -11.38 1.07 10.49
C ILE A 95 -12.82 0.66 10.83
N TYR A 96 -13.05 0.12 12.02
CA TYR A 96 -14.34 -0.48 12.38
C TYR A 96 -15.27 0.41 13.19
N LEU A 97 -14.82 1.61 13.60
CA LEU A 97 -15.69 2.58 14.29
C LEU A 97 -16.48 3.46 13.32
N THR A 98 -16.14 3.44 12.06
CA THR A 98 -16.88 4.14 11.01
C THR A 98 -17.87 3.19 10.31
#